data_dbf700989589bbb56092701463c3eacd
#
_entry.id   dbf700989589bbb56092701463c3eacd
#
_cell.length_a   1.000
_cell.length_b   1.000
_cell.length_c   1.000
_cell.angle_alpha   90.00
_cell.angle_beta   90.00
_cell.angle_gamma   90.00
#
_symmetry.space_group_name_H-M   'P 1'
#
loop_
_entity.id
_entity.type
_entity.pdbx_description
1 polymer ?
#
loop_
_entity_poly.entity_id
_entity_poly.type
_entity_poly.pdbx_seq_one_letter_code
_entity_poly.pdbx_strand_id
1 'polypeptide(L)'
;MPALFSPIRFGTLELANRIVIPPMCMYSAEDGCATDWHLMHYGNLAQSGAGLLVLEATAVEARGRISRYDLGLWNDAQVQALRPVLAHIRRHSPDRE
;
A
#
# COMPACT_ATOMS: atom_id res chain seq x y z
N MET A 1 -23.85 -15.34 6.54
CA MET A 1 -22.44 -14.96 6.33
C MET A 1 -21.95 -14.17 7.53
N PRO A 2 -20.78 -14.46 8.09
CA PRO A 2 -20.22 -13.67 9.18
C PRO A 2 -20.02 -12.21 8.74
N ALA A 3 -20.21 -11.28 9.70
CA ALA A 3 -20.09 -9.85 9.41
C ALA A 3 -18.72 -9.48 8.86
N LEU A 4 -17.66 -10.17 9.30
CA LEU A 4 -16.28 -9.91 8.86
C LEU A 4 -16.13 -10.00 7.33
N PHE A 5 -16.83 -10.92 6.70
CA PHE A 5 -16.73 -11.14 5.26
C PHE A 5 -17.81 -10.43 4.45
N SER A 6 -18.65 -9.63 5.11
CA SER A 6 -19.67 -8.86 4.42
C SER A 6 -19.11 -7.53 3.93
N PRO A 7 -19.66 -6.95 2.84
CA PRO A 7 -19.22 -5.65 2.35
C PRO A 7 -19.45 -4.54 3.36
N ILE A 8 -18.65 -3.49 3.25
CA ILE A 8 -18.83 -2.24 4.00
C ILE A 8 -18.52 -1.07 3.08
N ARG A 9 -19.17 0.05 3.33
CA ARG A 9 -19.01 1.25 2.52
C ARG A 9 -18.48 2.39 3.38
N PHE A 10 -17.45 3.08 2.87
CA PHE A 10 -16.96 4.34 3.43
C PHE A 10 -17.20 5.43 2.39
N GLY A 11 -18.24 6.25 2.59
CA GLY A 11 -18.62 7.21 1.57
C GLY A 11 -19.01 6.51 0.27
N THR A 12 -18.28 6.78 -0.80
CA THR A 12 -18.49 6.13 -2.10
C THR A 12 -17.60 4.90 -2.31
N LEU A 13 -16.68 4.61 -1.38
CA LEU A 13 -15.79 3.46 -1.47
C LEU A 13 -16.45 2.23 -0.86
N GLU A 14 -16.68 1.21 -1.68
CA GLU A 14 -17.22 -0.05 -1.21
C GLU A 14 -16.11 -1.09 -1.10
N LEU A 15 -15.98 -1.71 0.07
CA LEU A 15 -15.03 -2.77 0.32
C LEU A 15 -15.74 -4.12 0.31
N ALA A 16 -15.09 -5.13 -0.30
CA ALA A 16 -15.68 -6.47 -0.42
C ALA A 16 -15.84 -7.17 0.94
N ASN A 17 -15.03 -6.81 1.91
CA ASN A 17 -15.09 -7.37 3.26
C ASN A 17 -14.51 -6.35 4.25
N ARG A 18 -14.50 -6.72 5.54
CA ARG A 18 -14.09 -5.82 6.61
C ARG A 18 -12.69 -6.11 7.15
N ILE A 19 -11.88 -6.82 6.39
CA ILE A 19 -10.48 -7.09 6.75
C ILE A 19 -9.64 -5.95 6.20
N VAL A 20 -8.89 -5.31 7.08
CA VAL A 20 -7.99 -4.20 6.74
C VAL A 20 -6.57 -4.58 7.09
N ILE A 21 -5.65 -4.45 6.11
CA ILE A 21 -4.23 -4.58 6.39
C ILE A 21 -3.73 -3.21 6.82
N PRO A 22 -3.23 -3.08 8.07
CA PRO A 22 -2.82 -1.78 8.59
C PRO A 22 -1.52 -1.30 7.96
N PRO A 23 -1.20 0.01 8.08
CA PRO A 23 0.08 0.52 7.62
C PRO A 23 1.22 -0.04 8.49
N MET A 24 2.23 -0.62 7.83
CA MET A 24 3.37 -1.22 8.53
C MET A 24 4.65 -0.82 7.81
N CYS A 25 5.49 -0.02 8.46
CA CYS A 25 6.75 0.42 7.89
C CYS A 25 7.68 -0.78 7.66
N MET A 26 8.22 -0.90 6.46
CA MET A 26 9.11 -1.99 6.08
C MET A 26 10.59 -1.58 6.06
N TYR A 27 10.86 -0.27 6.13
CA TYR A 27 12.22 0.28 6.16
C TYR A 27 13.11 -0.24 5.03
N SER A 28 12.55 -0.33 3.82
CA SER A 28 13.22 -0.92 2.67
C SER A 28 13.30 0.02 1.47
N ALA A 29 12.99 1.30 1.65
CA ALA A 29 13.11 2.29 0.60
C ALA A 29 14.54 2.76 0.42
N GLU A 30 14.87 3.22 -0.78
CA GLU A 30 16.16 3.82 -1.10
C GLU A 30 15.92 5.27 -1.50
N ASP A 31 16.40 6.20 -0.67
CA ASP A 31 16.20 7.64 -0.88
C ASP A 31 14.72 7.98 -1.09
N GLY A 32 13.86 7.39 -0.30
CA GLY A 32 12.42 7.57 -0.37
C GLY A 32 11.74 6.81 -1.50
N CYS A 33 12.49 6.18 -2.38
CA CYS A 33 11.94 5.46 -3.53
C CYS A 33 11.59 4.03 -3.15
N ALA A 34 10.41 3.57 -3.60
CA ALA A 34 10.04 2.17 -3.50
C ALA A 34 10.99 1.33 -4.35
N THR A 35 11.23 0.10 -3.90
CA THR A 35 12.15 -0.85 -4.54
C THR A 35 11.39 -2.11 -4.96
N ASP A 36 12.10 -3.09 -5.52
CA ASP A 36 11.51 -4.38 -5.84
C ASP A 36 11.02 -5.14 -4.59
N TRP A 37 11.58 -4.84 -3.42
CA TRP A 37 11.05 -5.36 -2.16
C TRP A 37 9.57 -5.01 -2.00
N HIS A 38 9.21 -3.77 -2.32
CA HIS A 38 7.83 -3.29 -2.19
C HIS A 38 6.89 -3.99 -3.18
N LEU A 39 7.38 -4.29 -4.38
CA LEU A 39 6.61 -5.08 -5.34
C LEU A 39 6.26 -6.46 -4.77
N MET A 40 7.23 -7.14 -4.21
CA MET A 40 7.05 -8.46 -3.61
C MET A 40 6.14 -8.39 -2.39
N HIS A 41 6.42 -7.47 -1.47
CA HIS A 41 5.70 -7.34 -0.20
C HIS A 41 4.23 -7.00 -0.44
N TYR A 42 3.97 -5.93 -1.18
CA TYR A 42 2.60 -5.48 -1.43
C TYR A 42 1.86 -6.39 -2.39
N GLY A 43 2.57 -7.04 -3.31
CA GLY A 43 1.97 -8.05 -4.16
C GLY A 43 1.41 -9.22 -3.36
N ASN A 44 2.16 -9.70 -2.37
CA ASN A 44 1.69 -10.76 -1.47
C ASN A 44 0.47 -10.32 -0.67
N LEU A 45 0.51 -9.11 -0.12
CA LEU A 45 -0.63 -8.59 0.65
C LEU A 45 -1.86 -8.37 -0.23
N ALA A 46 -1.67 -7.96 -1.47
CA ALA A 46 -2.78 -7.76 -2.41
C ALA A 46 -3.52 -9.06 -2.70
N GLN A 47 -2.82 -10.19 -2.73
CA GLN A 47 -3.42 -11.50 -2.97
C GLN A 47 -4.20 -12.05 -1.79
N SER A 48 -4.07 -11.44 -0.61
CA SER A 48 -4.66 -11.95 0.63
C SER A 48 -6.19 -11.98 0.62
N GLY A 49 -6.81 -11.15 -0.20
CA GLY A 49 -8.27 -11.01 -0.21
C GLY A 49 -8.80 -9.98 0.79
N ALA A 50 -7.93 -9.28 1.52
CA ALA A 50 -8.37 -8.20 2.41
C ALA A 50 -9.11 -7.12 1.61
N GLY A 51 -10.14 -6.54 2.23
CA GLY A 51 -10.96 -5.52 1.58
C GLY A 51 -10.25 -4.18 1.42
N LEU A 52 -9.26 -3.89 2.26
CA LEU A 52 -8.49 -2.65 2.20
C LEU A 52 -7.05 -2.91 2.59
N LEU A 53 -6.13 -2.37 1.81
CA LEU A 53 -4.71 -2.39 2.11
C LEU A 53 -4.23 -0.95 2.29
N VAL A 54 -3.66 -0.65 3.46
CA VAL A 54 -3.10 0.68 3.74
C VAL A 54 -1.58 0.59 3.62
N LEU A 55 -1.01 1.44 2.79
CA LEU A 55 0.44 1.47 2.61
C LEU A 55 1.13 2.03 3.83
N GLU A 56 2.43 1.72 3.96
CA GLU A 56 3.26 2.18 5.06
C GLU A 56 3.38 3.70 5.09
N ALA A 57 3.85 4.23 6.22
CA ALA A 57 4.07 5.66 6.38
C ALA A 57 4.96 6.18 5.26
N THR A 58 4.52 7.27 4.62
CA THR A 58 5.17 7.84 3.46
C THR A 58 5.39 9.32 3.72
N ALA A 59 6.65 9.75 3.76
CA ALA A 59 6.99 11.11 4.14
C ALA A 59 6.75 12.09 2.99
N VAL A 60 6.24 13.28 3.31
CA VAL A 60 6.04 14.36 2.34
C VAL A 60 7.22 15.33 2.29
N GLU A 61 8.21 15.14 3.16
CA GLU A 61 9.49 15.84 3.19
C GLU A 61 10.56 14.88 3.67
N ALA A 62 11.80 15.06 3.19
CA ALA A 62 12.90 14.18 3.60
C ALA A 62 13.09 14.15 5.12
N ARG A 63 13.01 15.30 5.78
CA ARG A 63 13.16 15.40 7.24
C ARG A 63 11.97 14.85 8.01
N GLY A 64 10.85 14.55 7.34
CA GLY A 64 9.68 13.94 7.96
C GLY A 64 9.74 12.43 8.08
N ARG A 65 10.80 11.82 7.53
CA ARG A 65 10.97 10.37 7.63
C ARG A 65 11.26 9.93 9.06
N ILE A 66 10.73 8.77 9.45
CA ILE A 66 11.10 8.12 10.72
C ILE A 66 12.54 7.63 10.62
N SER A 67 12.91 7.05 9.48
CA SER A 67 14.27 6.61 9.18
C SER A 67 14.62 6.96 7.74
N ARG A 68 15.88 6.82 7.37
CA ARG A 68 16.33 7.05 6.00
C ARG A 68 15.81 5.98 5.03
N TYR A 69 15.22 4.91 5.53
CA TYR A 69 14.69 3.81 4.72
C TYR A 69 13.17 3.90 4.55
N ASP A 70 12.54 4.98 4.98
CA ASP A 70 11.11 5.20 4.80
C ASP A 70 10.80 5.57 3.35
N LEU A 71 9.60 5.19 2.91
CA LEU A 71 9.05 5.70 1.66
C LEU A 71 8.87 7.21 1.73
N GLY A 72 8.98 7.84 0.60
CA GLY A 72 8.72 9.27 0.44
C GLY A 72 7.85 9.54 -0.77
N LEU A 73 7.26 10.71 -0.76
CA LEU A 73 6.46 11.21 -1.87
C LEU A 73 6.62 12.73 -1.94
N TRP A 74 7.89 13.18 -2.00
CA TRP A 74 8.21 14.61 -2.07
C TRP A 74 8.86 15.02 -3.38
N ASN A 75 9.06 14.09 -4.33
CA ASN A 75 9.59 14.41 -5.66
C ASN A 75 9.10 13.43 -6.72
N ASP A 76 9.37 13.75 -7.98
CA ASP A 76 8.88 12.95 -9.11
C ASP A 76 9.53 11.57 -9.19
N ALA A 77 10.80 11.44 -8.82
CA ALA A 77 11.49 10.14 -8.84
C ALA A 77 10.76 9.14 -7.94
N GLN A 78 10.29 9.60 -6.79
CA GLN A 78 9.53 8.76 -5.84
C GLN A 78 8.15 8.40 -6.38
N VAL A 79 7.49 9.34 -7.05
CA VAL A 79 6.23 9.07 -7.74
C VAL A 79 6.41 7.96 -8.77
N GLN A 80 7.44 8.07 -9.60
CA GLN A 80 7.71 7.06 -10.63
C GLN A 80 8.08 5.71 -10.03
N ALA A 81 8.78 5.69 -8.89
CA ALA A 81 9.14 4.44 -8.22
C ALA A 81 7.91 3.75 -7.60
N LEU A 82 6.93 4.53 -7.14
CA LEU A 82 5.73 3.98 -6.50
C LEU A 82 4.67 3.50 -7.50
N ARG A 83 4.63 4.07 -8.70
CA ARG A 83 3.64 3.68 -9.71
C ARG A 83 3.60 2.18 -10.01
N PRO A 84 4.76 1.52 -10.24
CA PRO A 84 4.74 0.07 -10.47
C PRO A 84 4.19 -0.71 -9.29
N VAL A 85 4.44 -0.25 -8.07
CA VAL A 85 3.92 -0.91 -6.86
C VAL A 85 2.40 -0.86 -6.84
N LEU A 86 1.81 0.30 -7.11
CA LEU A 86 0.35 0.45 -7.15
C LEU A 86 -0.27 -0.38 -8.27
N ALA A 87 0.35 -0.39 -9.45
CA ALA A 87 -0.11 -1.19 -10.58
C ALA A 87 -0.07 -2.69 -10.25
N HIS A 88 0.98 -3.11 -9.54
CA HIS A 88 1.16 -4.50 -9.12
C HIS A 88 0.09 -4.92 -8.11
N ILE A 89 -0.20 -4.05 -7.13
CA ILE A 89 -1.26 -4.28 -6.16
C ILE A 89 -2.60 -4.48 -6.88
N ARG A 90 -2.95 -3.59 -7.79
CA ARG A 90 -4.21 -3.66 -8.51
C ARG A 90 -4.32 -4.88 -9.39
N ARG A 91 -3.21 -5.28 -10.03
CA ARG A 91 -3.18 -6.48 -10.88
C ARG A 91 -3.43 -7.76 -10.08
N HIS A 92 -2.90 -7.85 -8.87
CA HIS A 92 -2.92 -9.07 -8.06
C HIS A 92 -4.01 -9.08 -7.00
N SER A 93 -4.74 -8.00 -6.85
CA SER A 93 -5.89 -7.94 -5.95
C SER A 93 -7.06 -8.74 -6.54
N PRO A 94 -7.75 -9.57 -5.74
CA PRO A 94 -8.88 -10.32 -6.24
C PRO A 94 -9.99 -9.47 -6.84
N ASP A 95 -10.25 -8.28 -6.27
CA ASP A 95 -11.31 -7.39 -6.74
C ASP A 95 -10.81 -6.36 -7.74
N ARG A 96 -9.51 -6.18 -7.87
CA ARG A 96 -8.87 -5.28 -8.82
C ARG A 96 -9.27 -3.80 -8.67
N GLU A 97 -9.57 -3.39 -7.46
CA GLU A 97 -9.96 -2.01 -7.14
C GLU A 97 -8.91 -1.28 -6.32
#